data_baf4c0506fdc21fd43d450d9d98355c2
#
_entry.id   baf4c0506fdc21fd43d450d9d98355c2
#
_cell.length_a   1.000
_cell.length_b   1.000
_cell.length_c   1.000
_cell.angle_alpha   90.00
_cell.angle_beta   90.00
_cell.angle_gamma   90.00
#
_symmetry.space_group_name_H-M   'P 1'
#
loop_
_entity.id
_entity.type
_entity.pdbx_description
1 polymer ?
#
loop_
_entity_poly.entity_id
_entity_poly.type
_entity_poly.pdbx_seq_one_letter_code
_entity_poly.pdbx_strand_id
1 'polypeptide(L)'
;MPEIIAPVAIKLDKERHLRLTLNGMVKFRQETGKDLLKGFDMDEMSADDIRALLWACLVWEDKDLTLEDVGDMIDMQNMPAVIKALASSVFNAFPAQEETSDPNPANRLES
;
A
#
# COMPACT_ATOMS: atom_id res chain seq x y z
N MET A 1 -20.36 -3.83 13.53
CA MET A 1 -19.08 -4.47 13.54
C MET A 1 -18.22 -3.91 12.43
N PRO A 2 -17.03 -3.57 12.73
CA PRO A 2 -16.19 -3.02 11.70
C PRO A 2 -15.90 -4.04 10.63
N GLU A 3 -15.78 -3.55 9.44
CA GLU A 3 -15.45 -4.37 8.32
C GLU A 3 -13.99 -4.73 8.38
N ILE A 4 -13.69 -5.95 8.04
CA ILE A 4 -12.31 -6.33 7.83
C ILE A 4 -12.04 -6.17 6.36
N ILE A 5 -11.16 -5.24 6.03
CA ILE A 5 -10.83 -5.00 4.64
C ILE A 5 -9.99 -6.17 4.15
N ALA A 6 -10.47 -6.84 3.13
CA ALA A 6 -9.76 -7.99 2.58
C ALA A 6 -8.45 -7.54 1.94
N PRO A 7 -7.40 -8.34 2.06
CA PRO A 7 -6.15 -8.04 1.36
C PRO A 7 -6.38 -8.05 -0.15
N VAL A 8 -5.54 -7.32 -0.85
CA VAL A 8 -5.64 -7.24 -2.29
C VAL A 8 -4.85 -8.40 -2.90
N ALA A 9 -5.53 -9.28 -3.61
CA ALA A 9 -4.89 -10.42 -4.21
C ALA A 9 -4.18 -10.00 -5.50
N ILE A 10 -3.01 -10.55 -5.72
CA ILE A 10 -2.25 -10.31 -6.94
C ILE A 10 -1.41 -11.53 -7.24
N LYS A 11 -1.25 -11.83 -8.51
CA LYS A 11 -0.40 -12.94 -8.91
C LYS A 11 0.99 -12.41 -9.26
N LEU A 12 1.97 -12.86 -8.53
CA LEU A 12 3.37 -12.51 -8.76
C LEU A 12 4.13 -13.79 -9.07
N ASP A 13 5.04 -14.23 -8.21
CA ASP A 13 5.64 -15.55 -8.34
C ASP A 13 4.60 -16.63 -8.06
N LYS A 14 3.62 -16.29 -7.27
CA LYS A 14 2.46 -17.10 -6.97
C LYS A 14 1.39 -16.12 -6.52
N GLU A 15 0.23 -16.61 -6.15
CA GLU A 15 -0.78 -15.69 -5.64
C GLU A 15 -0.32 -15.14 -4.30
N ARG A 16 -0.33 -13.82 -4.21
CA ARG A 16 0.07 -13.11 -3.00
C ARG A 16 -1.04 -12.17 -2.60
N HIS A 17 -1.01 -11.73 -1.36
CA HIS A 17 -2.06 -10.86 -0.80
C HIS A 17 -1.38 -9.65 -0.18
N LEU A 18 -1.74 -8.47 -0.67
CA LEU A 18 -1.13 -7.22 -0.22
C LEU A 18 -1.96 -6.63 0.90
N ARG A 19 -1.29 -6.30 1.99
CA ARG A 19 -1.94 -5.65 3.12
C ARG A 19 -0.92 -4.73 3.78
N LEU A 20 -1.26 -3.46 3.82
CA LEU A 20 -0.35 -2.47 4.41
C LEU A 20 -0.72 -2.31 5.89
N THR A 21 0.06 -2.95 6.74
CA THR A 21 -0.11 -2.86 8.19
C THR A 21 0.73 -1.70 8.72
N LEU A 22 0.53 -1.36 9.99
CA LEU A 22 1.37 -0.34 10.61
C LEU A 22 2.83 -0.75 10.60
N ASN A 23 3.11 -2.02 10.88
CA ASN A 23 4.48 -2.51 10.80
C ASN A 23 5.03 -2.38 9.40
N GLY A 24 4.20 -2.60 8.39
CA GLY A 24 4.61 -2.40 7.01
C GLY A 24 4.95 -0.95 6.73
N MET A 25 4.16 -0.02 7.26
CA MET A 25 4.44 1.40 7.08
C MET A 25 5.77 1.78 7.71
N VAL A 26 6.06 1.24 8.90
CA VAL A 26 7.32 1.50 9.58
C VAL A 26 8.48 0.97 8.75
N LYS A 27 8.33 -0.25 8.22
CA LYS A 27 9.37 -0.84 7.39
C LYS A 27 9.60 -0.02 6.12
N PHE A 28 8.53 0.45 5.52
CA PHE A 28 8.64 1.30 4.33
C PHE A 28 9.41 2.58 4.63
N ARG A 29 9.11 3.22 5.76
CA ARG A 29 9.80 4.44 6.13
C ARG A 29 11.28 4.17 6.40
N GLN A 30 11.59 3.04 7.03
CA GLN A 30 12.98 2.69 7.31
C GLN A 30 13.77 2.52 6.02
N GLU A 31 13.12 2.01 4.97
CA GLU A 31 13.81 1.77 3.70
C GLU A 31 13.87 2.99 2.80
N THR A 32 12.86 3.85 2.85
CA THR A 32 12.76 4.94 1.89
C THR A 32 12.88 6.32 2.51
N GLY A 33 12.70 6.43 3.81
CA GLY A 33 12.63 7.72 4.47
C GLY A 33 11.29 8.39 4.34
N LYS A 34 10.34 7.78 3.65
CA LYS A 34 9.03 8.38 3.41
C LYS A 34 8.01 7.83 4.39
N ASP A 35 7.22 8.72 4.96
CA ASP A 35 6.24 8.37 5.98
C ASP A 35 4.86 8.40 5.37
N LEU A 36 4.26 7.22 5.18
CA LEU A 36 2.96 7.12 4.53
C LEU A 36 1.85 7.80 5.33
N LEU A 37 2.02 7.93 6.64
CA LEU A 37 1.02 8.62 7.45
C LEU A 37 0.97 10.10 7.15
N LYS A 38 2.03 10.66 6.59
CA LYS A 38 2.09 12.09 6.29
C LYS A 38 1.65 12.44 4.89
N GLY A 39 1.48 11.43 4.07
CA GLY A 39 1.03 11.68 2.72
C GLY A 39 1.58 10.66 1.77
N PHE A 40 0.90 10.50 0.66
CA PHE A 40 1.23 9.46 -0.28
C PHE A 40 0.86 9.93 -1.68
N ASP A 41 1.80 9.82 -2.60
CA ASP A 41 1.56 10.17 -3.99
C ASP A 41 2.24 9.13 -4.86
N MET A 42 1.43 8.26 -5.45
CA MET A 42 1.94 7.17 -6.26
C MET A 42 2.76 7.70 -7.45
N ASP A 43 2.37 8.86 -7.98
CA ASP A 43 3.06 9.41 -9.15
C ASP A 43 4.49 9.83 -8.83
N GLU A 44 4.80 10.03 -7.56
CA GLU A 44 6.13 10.46 -7.17
C GLU A 44 7.00 9.32 -6.69
N MET A 45 6.55 8.09 -6.87
CA MET A 45 7.31 6.95 -6.40
C MET A 45 8.36 6.54 -7.41
N SER A 46 9.58 6.37 -6.93
CA SER A 46 10.65 5.81 -7.74
C SER A 46 10.52 4.29 -7.76
N ALA A 47 11.35 3.64 -8.57
CA ALA A 47 11.39 2.18 -8.58
C ALA A 47 11.73 1.63 -7.20
N ASP A 48 12.66 2.27 -6.51
CA ASP A 48 13.02 1.85 -5.16
C ASP A 48 11.82 1.94 -4.22
N ASP A 49 11.05 3.01 -4.36
CA ASP A 49 9.88 3.21 -3.51
C ASP A 49 8.82 2.15 -3.79
N ILE A 50 8.60 1.83 -5.06
CA ILE A 50 7.60 0.83 -5.44
C ILE A 50 8.01 -0.53 -4.90
N ARG A 51 9.29 -0.88 -5.04
CA ARG A 51 9.78 -2.16 -4.50
C ARG A 51 9.59 -2.22 -2.99
N ALA A 52 9.95 -1.15 -2.29
CA ALA A 52 9.83 -1.13 -0.84
C ALA A 52 8.38 -1.18 -0.40
N LEU A 53 7.48 -0.51 -1.13
CA LEU A 53 6.07 -0.51 -0.78
C LEU A 53 5.47 -1.90 -0.99
N LEU A 54 5.79 -2.55 -2.10
CA LEU A 54 5.30 -3.90 -2.34
C LEU A 54 5.80 -4.84 -1.26
N TRP A 55 7.09 -4.76 -0.93
CA TRP A 55 7.66 -5.57 0.15
C TRP A 55 6.91 -5.31 1.47
N ALA A 56 6.68 -4.04 1.79
CA ALA A 56 5.98 -3.69 3.03
C ALA A 56 4.57 -4.27 3.08
N CYS A 57 3.94 -4.42 1.92
CA CYS A 57 2.60 -4.99 1.85
C CYS A 57 2.60 -6.52 1.87
N LEU A 58 3.74 -7.16 1.64
CA LEU A 58 3.83 -8.61 1.57
C LEU A 58 4.37 -9.26 2.83
N VAL A 59 5.14 -8.51 3.64
CA VAL A 59 5.83 -9.12 4.78
C VAL A 59 4.89 -9.58 5.88
N TRP A 60 3.65 -9.09 5.91
CA TRP A 60 2.69 -9.59 6.90
C TRP A 60 2.38 -11.06 6.66
N GLU A 61 2.44 -11.48 5.41
CA GLU A 61 2.11 -12.84 5.01
C GLU A 61 3.35 -13.72 4.89
N ASP A 62 4.48 -13.13 4.51
CA ASP A 62 5.73 -13.88 4.30
C ASP A 62 6.88 -13.05 4.85
N LYS A 63 7.26 -13.33 6.09
CA LYS A 63 8.24 -12.51 6.79
C LYS A 63 9.67 -12.74 6.32
N ASP A 64 9.89 -13.77 5.54
CA ASP A 64 11.22 -14.07 5.05
C ASP A 64 11.57 -13.36 3.75
N LEU A 65 10.62 -12.66 3.15
CA LEU A 65 10.88 -11.95 1.91
C LEU A 65 11.86 -10.81 2.12
N THR A 66 12.77 -10.67 1.18
CA THR A 66 13.70 -9.55 1.14
C THR A 66 13.27 -8.58 0.06
N LEU A 67 13.85 -7.38 0.09
CA LEU A 67 13.61 -6.41 -0.98
C LEU A 67 14.02 -6.95 -2.33
N GLU A 68 15.13 -7.69 -2.36
CA GLU A 68 15.60 -8.24 -3.61
C GLU A 68 14.65 -9.29 -4.16
N ASP A 69 14.13 -10.16 -3.27
CA ASP A 69 13.14 -11.14 -3.70
C ASP A 69 11.94 -10.46 -4.36
N VAL A 70 11.47 -9.42 -3.71
CA VAL A 70 10.29 -8.71 -4.20
C VAL A 70 10.59 -8.01 -5.52
N GLY A 71 11.77 -7.42 -5.63
CA GLY A 71 12.15 -6.77 -6.88
C GLY A 71 12.16 -7.71 -8.07
N ASP A 72 12.51 -8.97 -7.82
CA ASP A 72 12.54 -9.95 -8.90
C ASP A 72 11.15 -10.39 -9.33
N MET A 73 10.13 -10.10 -8.54
CA MET A 73 8.75 -10.45 -8.89
C MET A 73 8.10 -9.46 -9.84
N ILE A 74 8.71 -8.30 -10.02
CA ILE A 74 8.12 -7.21 -10.81
C ILE A 74 8.93 -7.01 -12.07
N ASP A 75 8.24 -6.95 -13.21
CA ASP A 75 8.86 -6.59 -14.47
C ASP A 75 7.92 -5.59 -15.16
N MET A 76 8.28 -5.17 -16.38
CA MET A 76 7.49 -4.15 -17.05
C MET A 76 6.14 -4.68 -17.49
N GLN A 77 5.97 -6.00 -17.59
CA GLN A 77 4.69 -6.55 -17.99
C GLN A 77 3.68 -6.51 -16.86
N ASN A 78 4.11 -6.79 -15.64
CA ASN A 78 3.15 -6.80 -14.53
C ASN A 78 3.14 -5.50 -13.73
N MET A 79 4.02 -4.55 -14.06
CA MET A 79 4.10 -3.29 -13.33
C MET A 79 2.76 -2.55 -13.23
N PRO A 80 1.97 -2.44 -14.32
CA PRO A 80 0.68 -1.75 -14.18
C PRO A 80 -0.24 -2.42 -13.17
N ALA A 81 -0.27 -3.75 -13.13
CA ALA A 81 -1.09 -4.47 -12.16
C ALA A 81 -0.57 -4.27 -10.75
N VAL A 82 0.75 -4.24 -10.59
CA VAL A 82 1.37 -4.01 -9.29
C VAL A 82 1.02 -2.61 -8.78
N ILE A 83 1.14 -1.60 -9.63
CA ILE A 83 0.84 -0.23 -9.22
C ILE A 83 -0.62 -0.11 -8.81
N LYS A 84 -1.52 -0.72 -9.57
CA LYS A 84 -2.94 -0.66 -9.25
C LYS A 84 -3.22 -1.34 -7.92
N ALA A 85 -2.61 -2.50 -7.69
CA ALA A 85 -2.81 -3.24 -6.45
C ALA A 85 -2.22 -2.48 -5.26
N LEU A 86 -1.08 -1.82 -5.45
CA LEU A 86 -0.49 -1.03 -4.38
C LEU A 86 -1.35 0.16 -4.03
N ALA A 87 -1.88 0.84 -5.04
CA ALA A 87 -2.76 1.99 -4.79
C ALA A 87 -3.98 1.55 -4.00
N SER A 88 -4.56 0.39 -4.35
CA SER A 88 -5.71 -0.14 -3.62
C SER A 88 -5.34 -0.49 -2.19
N SER A 89 -4.15 -1.05 -1.99
CA SER A 89 -3.71 -1.46 -0.65
C SER A 89 -3.50 -0.26 0.25
N VAL A 90 -2.92 0.81 -0.28
CA VAL A 90 -2.74 2.03 0.49
C VAL A 90 -4.09 2.66 0.79
N PHE A 91 -4.96 2.73 -0.20
CA PHE A 91 -6.29 3.28 -0.01
C PHE A 91 -7.04 2.52 1.09
N ASN A 92 -6.96 1.20 1.07
CA ASN A 92 -7.65 0.38 2.06
C ASN A 92 -7.08 0.57 3.46
N ALA A 93 -5.80 0.92 3.56
CA ALA A 93 -5.16 1.14 4.85
C ALA A 93 -5.64 2.42 5.51
N PHE A 94 -6.21 3.36 4.75
CA PHE A 94 -6.64 4.64 5.27
C PHE A 94 -8.11 4.92 4.91
N PRO A 95 -9.02 4.01 5.24
CA PRO A 95 -10.40 4.19 4.80
C PRO A 95 -11.08 5.39 5.42
N ALA A 96 -10.66 5.79 6.59
CA ALA A 96 -11.30 6.91 7.26
C ALA A 96 -11.07 8.24 6.58
N GLN A 97 -10.07 8.33 5.72
CA GLN A 97 -9.78 9.59 5.07
C GLN A 97 -10.90 10.03 4.16
N GLU A 98 -11.59 9.09 3.59
CA GLU A 98 -12.66 9.43 2.69
C GLU A 98 -13.79 10.10 3.36
N GLU A 99 -13.99 9.75 4.60
CA GLU A 99 -15.14 10.25 5.30
C GLU A 99 -14.98 11.63 5.75
N THR A 100 -13.78 12.09 5.85
CA THR A 100 -13.58 13.45 6.27
C THR A 100 -14.03 14.41 5.24
N SER A 101 -14.27 13.94 4.22
CA SER A 101 -14.77 14.82 3.24
C SER A 101 -16.12 15.40 3.66
N ASP A 102 -16.04 14.79 4.61
CA ASP A 102 -16.87 15.31 4.84
C ASP A 102 -17.34 15.87 5.15
N PRO A 103 -17.58 15.91 5.21
CA PRO A 103 -18.17 16.50 5.42
C PRO A 103 -18.54 16.99 5.87
N ASN A 104 -18.56 17.04 5.73
CA ASN A 104 -19.08 17.71 6.11
C ASN A 104 -19.42 18.20 6.39
N PRO A 105 -19.61 18.34 6.19
CA PRO A 105 -20.16 19.01 6.36
C PRO A 105 -20.40 19.49 6.76
N ALA A 106 -20.54 19.55 6.54
CA ALA A 106 -20.79 20.07 6.78
C ALA A 106 -20.58 20.12 6.98
N ASN A 107 -20.28 19.85 6.56
CA ASN A 107 -20.19 20.00 6.63
C ASN A 107 -20.13 19.96 6.64
N ARG A 108 -20.28 19.96 6.31
CA ARG A 108 -20.54 20.20 6.31
C ARG A 108 -20.88 20.61 6.52
N LEU A 109 -21.08 20.81 6.24
CA LEU A 109 -21.52 21.38 6.40
C LEU A 109 -21.74 21.73 6.62
N GLU A 110 -21.79 21.74 6.26
CA GLU A 110 -22.06 22.13 6.37
C GLU A 110 -22.05 22.27 6.53
N SER A 111 -22.31 22.29 6.15
CA SER A 111 -22.39 22.58 6.22
C SER A 111 -22.28 22.74 6.58
#